data_2fd76e0ddf73f83382a2fd9c7ba72345
#
_entry.id   2fd76e0ddf73f83382a2fd9c7ba72345
#
_cell.length_a   1.000
_cell.length_b   1.000
_cell.length_c   1.000
_cell.angle_alpha   90.00
_cell.angle_beta   90.00
_cell.angle_gamma   90.00
#
_symmetry.space_group_name_H-M   'P 1'
#
loop_
_entity.id
_entity.type
_entity.pdbx_description
1 polymer ?
#
loop_
_entity_poly.entity_id
_entity_poly.type
_entity_poly.pdbx_seq_one_letter_code
_entity_poly.pdbx_strand_id
1 'polypeptide(L)'
;MINRIQFEEICNKYGLDSKKLIKNNENVLEKADYNSICYVLDFLRDTLKVSSNNIEKCPSILYLKIEAIKENWNFLNEKKINTRDVATSLLFAIAIFTKYNFFK
;
A
#
# COMPACT_ATOMS: atom_id res chain seq x y z
N MET A 1 -15.07 5.23 -1.16
CA MET A 1 -15.04 5.38 0.31
C MET A 1 -15.38 4.07 1.00
N ILE A 2 -14.74 3.78 2.10
CA ILE A 2 -14.95 2.57 2.88
C ILE A 2 -15.39 2.97 4.30
N ASN A 3 -16.34 2.26 4.90
CA ASN A 3 -16.72 2.59 6.27
C ASN A 3 -15.73 1.96 7.27
N ARG A 4 -15.75 2.46 8.50
CA ARG A 4 -14.79 2.06 9.52
C ARG A 4 -14.88 0.56 9.86
N ILE A 5 -16.09 0.04 9.93
CA ILE A 5 -16.30 -1.38 10.28
C ILE A 5 -15.68 -2.28 9.20
N GLN A 6 -15.94 -1.97 7.93
CA GLN A 6 -15.35 -2.70 6.81
C GLN A 6 -13.83 -2.61 6.82
N PHE A 7 -13.28 -1.43 7.11
CA PHE A 7 -11.85 -1.23 7.17
C PHE A 7 -11.22 -2.07 8.30
N GLU A 8 -11.84 -2.07 9.47
CA GLU A 8 -11.35 -2.87 10.60
C GLU A 8 -11.39 -4.36 10.29
N GLU A 9 -12.43 -4.85 9.63
CA GLU A 9 -12.53 -6.25 9.22
C GLU A 9 -11.40 -6.63 8.26
N ILE A 10 -11.13 -5.78 7.28
CA ILE A 10 -10.04 -6.01 6.33
C ILE A 10 -8.69 -6.02 7.06
N CYS A 11 -8.46 -5.05 7.92
CA CYS A 11 -7.21 -4.98 8.68
C CYS A 11 -7.00 -6.23 9.52
N ASN A 12 -8.04 -6.72 10.19
CA ASN A 12 -7.94 -7.93 10.99
C ASN A 12 -7.57 -9.14 10.13
N LYS A 13 -8.15 -9.24 8.94
CA LYS A 13 -7.84 -10.32 8.01
C LYS A 13 -6.37 -10.35 7.59
N TYR A 14 -5.75 -9.18 7.45
CA TYR A 14 -4.37 -9.07 6.99
C TYR A 14 -3.37 -8.81 8.11
N GLY A 15 -3.82 -8.87 9.35
CA GLY A 15 -2.94 -8.65 10.49
C GLY A 15 -2.45 -7.22 10.65
N LEU A 16 -3.26 -6.24 10.24
CA LEU A 16 -2.94 -4.83 10.33
C LEU A 16 -3.66 -4.17 11.49
N ASP A 17 -3.03 -3.14 12.06
CA ASP A 17 -3.63 -2.32 13.11
C ASP A 17 -4.35 -1.14 12.47
N SER A 18 -5.68 -1.22 12.40
CA SER A 18 -6.49 -0.18 11.77
C SER A 18 -6.34 1.18 12.44
N LYS A 19 -6.16 1.21 13.76
CA LYS A 19 -5.99 2.46 14.49
C LYS A 19 -4.71 3.17 14.11
N LYS A 20 -3.61 2.42 13.96
CA LYS A 20 -2.34 3.00 13.50
C LYS A 20 -2.43 3.53 12.09
N LEU A 21 -3.10 2.79 11.20
CA LEU A 21 -3.27 3.23 9.82
C LEU A 21 -4.05 4.53 9.74
N ILE A 22 -5.15 4.62 10.46
CA ILE A 22 -5.98 5.83 10.48
C ILE A 22 -5.21 6.99 11.11
N LYS A 23 -4.48 6.73 12.20
CA LYS A 23 -3.68 7.76 12.88
C LYS A 23 -2.59 8.32 11.97
N ASN A 24 -1.94 7.45 11.20
CA ASN A 24 -0.85 7.86 10.32
C ASN A 24 -1.33 8.54 9.05
N ASN A 25 -2.57 8.26 8.63
CA ASN A 25 -3.16 8.92 7.47
C ASN A 25 -4.67 8.94 7.60
N GLU A 26 -5.21 10.07 8.04
CA GLU A 26 -6.64 10.24 8.26
C GLU A 26 -7.48 10.07 7.00
N ASN A 27 -6.88 10.27 5.84
CA ASN A 27 -7.58 10.19 4.56
C ASN A 27 -7.81 8.75 4.10
N VAL A 28 -7.25 7.76 4.79
CA VAL A 28 -7.32 6.37 4.32
C VAL A 28 -8.75 5.86 4.21
N LEU A 29 -9.62 6.20 5.16
CA LEU A 29 -11.02 5.77 5.11
C LEU A 29 -11.78 6.46 3.98
N GLU A 30 -11.48 7.73 3.75
CA GLU A 30 -12.16 8.50 2.72
C GLU A 30 -11.75 8.07 1.32
N LYS A 31 -10.47 7.79 1.12
CA LYS A 31 -9.90 7.52 -0.20
C LYS A 31 -9.83 6.04 -0.56
N ALA A 32 -9.81 5.14 0.42
CA ALA A 32 -9.76 3.71 0.14
C ALA A 32 -11.07 3.21 -0.43
N ASP A 33 -10.96 2.27 -1.36
CA ASP A 33 -12.10 1.59 -1.96
C ASP A 33 -12.12 0.14 -1.50
N TYR A 34 -13.28 -0.35 -1.09
CA TYR A 34 -13.42 -1.69 -0.52
C TYR A 34 -12.84 -2.78 -1.43
N ASN A 35 -13.18 -2.71 -2.72
CA ASN A 35 -12.72 -3.74 -3.65
C ASN A 35 -11.23 -3.61 -3.98
N SER A 36 -10.77 -2.38 -4.17
CA SER A 36 -9.38 -2.12 -4.55
C SER A 36 -8.40 -2.40 -3.43
N ILE A 37 -8.77 -2.11 -2.18
CA ILE A 37 -7.86 -2.28 -1.04
C ILE A 37 -7.45 -3.75 -0.86
N CYS A 38 -8.37 -4.69 -1.11
CA CYS A 38 -8.06 -6.11 -0.98
C CYS A 38 -7.04 -6.54 -2.03
N TYR A 39 -7.16 -6.08 -3.26
CA TYR A 39 -6.18 -6.37 -4.31
C TYR A 39 -4.80 -5.83 -3.96
N VAL A 40 -4.76 -4.61 -3.44
CA VAL A 40 -3.49 -4.00 -3.03
C VAL A 40 -2.85 -4.81 -1.91
N LEU A 41 -3.61 -5.17 -0.89
CA LEU A 41 -3.09 -5.94 0.24
C LEU A 41 -2.62 -7.32 -0.18
N ASP A 42 -3.34 -8.00 -1.06
CA ASP A 42 -2.90 -9.29 -1.58
C ASP A 42 -1.58 -9.15 -2.34
N PHE A 43 -1.44 -8.13 -3.16
CA PHE A 43 -0.20 -7.88 -3.89
C PHE A 43 0.97 -7.59 -2.96
N LEU A 44 0.76 -6.75 -1.95
CA LEU A 44 1.80 -6.42 -0.98
C LEU A 44 2.24 -7.64 -0.17
N ARG A 45 1.28 -8.46 0.24
CA ARG A 45 1.57 -9.65 1.05
C ARG A 45 2.20 -10.77 0.23
N ASP A 46 1.60 -11.10 -0.91
CA ASP A 46 1.94 -12.30 -1.66
C ASP A 46 3.06 -12.10 -2.67
N THR A 47 3.13 -10.94 -3.29
CA THR A 47 4.14 -10.65 -4.32
C THR A 47 5.34 -9.91 -3.75
N LEU A 48 5.10 -8.82 -3.03
CA LEU A 48 6.18 -8.00 -2.49
C LEU A 48 6.70 -8.49 -1.15
N LYS A 49 5.94 -9.35 -0.46
CA LYS A 49 6.32 -9.90 0.85
C LYS A 49 6.57 -8.81 1.90
N VAL A 50 5.76 -7.76 1.87
CA VAL A 50 5.91 -6.63 2.79
C VAL A 50 5.27 -6.95 4.13
N SER A 51 5.95 -6.61 5.23
CA SER A 51 5.42 -6.84 6.56
C SER A 51 4.30 -5.87 6.92
N SER A 52 3.45 -6.27 7.86
CA SER A 52 2.37 -5.42 8.36
C SER A 52 2.90 -4.10 8.92
N ASN A 53 4.01 -4.14 9.65
CA ASN A 53 4.64 -2.94 10.20
C ASN A 53 5.00 -1.93 9.10
N ASN A 54 5.53 -2.40 7.99
CA ASN A 54 5.92 -1.53 6.90
C ASN A 54 4.71 -0.91 6.22
N ILE A 55 3.64 -1.68 6.07
CA ILE A 55 2.38 -1.15 5.52
C ILE A 55 1.81 -0.06 6.44
N GLU A 56 1.84 -0.30 7.76
CA GLU A 56 1.33 0.67 8.73
C GLU A 56 2.10 1.99 8.72
N LYS A 57 3.37 1.96 8.30
CA LYS A 57 4.19 3.17 8.16
C LYS A 57 3.88 3.96 6.90
N CYS A 58 3.26 3.33 5.92
CA CYS A 58 2.93 3.97 4.64
C CYS A 58 1.48 3.68 4.23
N PRO A 59 0.49 4.19 4.99
CA PRO A 59 -0.92 3.87 4.74
C PRO A 59 -1.43 4.34 3.38
N SER A 60 -0.80 5.35 2.79
CA SER A 60 -1.25 5.89 1.51
C SER A 60 -1.22 4.86 0.39
N ILE A 61 -0.43 3.79 0.52
CA ILE A 61 -0.38 2.73 -0.47
C ILE A 61 -1.75 2.03 -0.62
N LEU A 62 -2.57 2.06 0.42
CA LEU A 62 -3.83 1.32 0.46
C LEU A 62 -4.94 1.92 -0.41
N TYR A 63 -4.83 3.19 -0.80
CA TYR A 63 -5.82 3.81 -1.66
C TYR A 63 -5.30 4.16 -3.05
N LEU A 64 -4.15 3.62 -3.43
CA LEU A 64 -3.65 3.76 -4.78
C LEU A 64 -4.24 2.65 -5.66
N LYS A 65 -4.28 2.90 -6.95
CA LYS A 65 -4.77 1.90 -7.91
C LYS A 65 -3.73 0.79 -8.05
N ILE A 66 -4.21 -0.45 -8.05
CA ILE A 66 -3.32 -1.61 -8.14
C ILE A 66 -2.51 -1.60 -9.43
N GLU A 67 -3.09 -1.14 -10.54
CA GLU A 67 -2.40 -1.07 -11.82
C GLU A 67 -1.19 -0.13 -11.74
N ALA A 68 -1.36 1.03 -11.09
CA ALA A 68 -0.28 1.99 -10.93
C ALA A 68 0.81 1.44 -10.01
N ILE A 69 0.43 0.74 -8.95
CA ILE A 69 1.40 0.11 -8.04
C ILE A 69 2.23 -0.92 -8.80
N LYS A 70 1.59 -1.77 -9.61
CA LYS A 70 2.27 -2.79 -10.40
C LYS A 70 3.22 -2.17 -11.42
N GLU A 71 2.79 -1.11 -12.10
CA GLU A 71 3.64 -0.41 -13.07
C GLU A 71 4.90 0.13 -12.40
N ASN A 72 4.75 0.77 -11.26
CA ASN A 72 5.88 1.33 -10.53
C ASN A 72 6.78 0.23 -9.96
N TRP A 73 6.21 -0.86 -9.49
CA TRP A 73 6.99 -2.01 -9.07
C TRP A 73 7.82 -2.57 -10.22
N ASN A 74 7.21 -2.74 -11.38
CA ASN A 74 7.92 -3.24 -12.56
C ASN A 74 9.05 -2.30 -12.97
N PHE A 75 8.81 -0.99 -12.93
CA PHE A 75 9.83 0.00 -13.22
C PHE A 75 11.03 -0.12 -12.27
N LEU A 76 10.76 -0.20 -10.96
CA LEU A 76 11.81 -0.33 -9.95
C LEU A 76 12.60 -1.62 -10.14
N ASN A 77 11.90 -2.69 -10.48
CA ASN A 77 12.53 -3.99 -10.71
C ASN A 77 13.42 -3.98 -11.94
N GLU A 78 12.99 -3.33 -13.02
CA GLU A 78 13.79 -3.18 -14.23
C GLU A 78 15.06 -2.38 -13.99
N LYS A 79 15.00 -1.39 -13.10
CA LYS A 79 16.18 -0.59 -12.74
C LYS A 79 17.08 -1.30 -11.75
N LYS A 80 16.76 -2.52 -11.39
CA LYS A 80 17.54 -3.36 -10.47
C LYS A 80 17.75 -2.70 -9.11
N ILE A 81 16.76 -1.94 -8.67
CA ILE A 81 16.80 -1.34 -7.34
C ILE A 81 16.66 -2.44 -6.30
N ASN A 82 17.60 -2.49 -5.36
CA ASN A 82 17.56 -3.50 -4.31
C ASN A 82 16.41 -3.24 -3.36
N THR A 83 15.42 -4.14 -3.37
CA THR A 83 14.22 -4.01 -2.57
C THR A 83 14.19 -4.93 -1.34
N ARG A 84 15.20 -5.79 -1.18
CA ARG A 84 15.21 -6.78 -0.11
C ARG A 84 15.36 -6.17 1.28
N ASP A 85 16.27 -5.21 1.39
CA ASP A 85 16.68 -4.71 2.70
C ASP A 85 15.94 -3.44 3.10
N VAL A 86 15.04 -2.93 2.25
CA VAL A 86 14.41 -1.64 2.45
C VAL A 86 12.94 -1.65 2.08
N ALA A 87 12.20 -2.64 2.60
CA ALA A 87 10.77 -2.79 2.27
C ALA A 87 9.99 -1.50 2.51
N THR A 88 10.25 -0.78 3.60
CA THR A 88 9.58 0.48 3.87
C THR A 88 9.94 1.52 2.82
N SER A 89 11.20 1.63 2.45
CA SER A 89 11.67 2.55 1.41
C SER A 89 11.05 2.20 0.07
N LEU A 90 10.89 0.90 -0.21
CA LEU A 90 10.21 0.45 -1.43
C LEU A 90 8.78 0.94 -1.48
N LEU A 91 8.03 0.80 -0.38
CA LEU A 91 6.65 1.30 -0.33
C LEU A 91 6.58 2.80 -0.53
N PHE A 92 7.48 3.55 0.10
CA PHE A 92 7.54 4.99 -0.09
C PHE A 92 7.86 5.34 -1.53
N ALA A 93 8.81 4.65 -2.15
CA ALA A 93 9.16 4.89 -3.55
C ALA A 93 7.96 4.62 -4.47
N ILE A 94 7.27 3.49 -4.26
CA ILE A 94 6.09 3.15 -5.05
C ILE A 94 5.00 4.21 -4.86
N ALA A 95 4.73 4.62 -3.63
CA ALA A 95 3.70 5.59 -3.32
C ALA A 95 4.03 6.96 -3.93
N ILE A 96 5.28 7.41 -3.80
CA ILE A 96 5.72 8.68 -4.35
C ILE A 96 5.61 8.67 -5.87
N PHE A 97 6.12 7.65 -6.53
CA PHE A 97 6.06 7.55 -7.98
C PHE A 97 4.62 7.53 -8.48
N THR A 98 3.76 6.78 -7.82
CA THR A 98 2.35 6.70 -8.18
C THR A 98 1.66 8.05 -7.99
N LYS A 99 1.94 8.70 -6.85
CA LYS A 99 1.32 9.98 -6.50
C LYS A 99 1.72 11.10 -7.46
N TYR A 100 3.00 11.16 -7.79
CA TYR A 100 3.53 12.26 -8.60
C TYR A 100 3.63 11.93 -10.09
N ASN A 101 3.39 10.69 -10.45
CA ASN A 101 3.28 10.30 -11.85
C ASN A 101 4.55 10.59 -12.66
N PHE A 102 5.71 10.33 -12.06
CA PHE A 102 7.01 10.70 -12.63
C PHE A 102 7.34 10.04 -13.95
N PHE A 103 6.70 8.92 -14.28
CA PHE A 103 7.14 8.09 -15.40
C PHE A 103 6.16 8.07 -16.55
N LYS A 104 5.32 9.04 -16.61
CA LYS A 104 4.45 9.20 -17.76
C LYS A 104 5.06 10.09 -18.81
#